data_1b67b8efeea3af38680e8833b5ed47d3
#
_entry.id   1b67b8efeea3af38680e8833b5ed47d3
#
_cell.length_a   1.000
_cell.length_b   1.000
_cell.length_c   1.000
_cell.angle_alpha   90.00
_cell.angle_beta   90.00
_cell.angle_gamma   90.00
#
_symmetry.space_group_name_H-M   'P 1'
#
loop_
_entity.id
_entity.type
_entity.pdbx_description
1 polymer ?
#
loop_
_entity_poly.entity_id
_entity_poly.type
_entity_poly.pdbx_seq_one_letter_code
_entity_poly.pdbx_strand_id
1 'polypeptide(L)'
;IDCETYNLCLNFCHNVAWQISMISTDGTYKKDERDFYIKWDTPFKISDDAKRITRYNESFVNKNGKEPKDVFPIIKKWLDGADYIVGHNIIGFDIYLIKEMYKMFGEDYKHLVPKLIDTNCIARGIKMEIPYKPEEDFTEYQYRIVNTRRKGVRSSLTALGKEFNIDHDYDKLHNAIVDLELNLKVWNKLKYALEL
;
A
#
# COMPACT_ATOMS: atom_id res chain seq x y z
N ILE A 1 5.03 0.25 -1.64
CA ILE A 1 4.46 -1.00 -1.12
C ILE A 1 2.96 -1.07 -1.39
N ASP A 2 2.46 -2.26 -1.65
CA ASP A 2 1.04 -2.59 -1.80
C ASP A 2 0.76 -4.01 -1.30
N CYS A 3 -0.42 -4.27 -0.74
CA CYS A 3 -0.79 -5.53 -0.12
C CYS A 3 -2.15 -6.02 -0.60
N GLU A 4 -2.24 -7.31 -0.92
CA GLU A 4 -3.52 -8.01 -1.07
C GLU A 4 -3.83 -8.82 0.19
N THR A 5 -5.09 -8.83 0.61
CA THR A 5 -5.49 -9.33 1.92
C THR A 5 -6.62 -10.35 1.87
N TYR A 6 -6.75 -11.16 2.91
CA TYR A 6 -7.88 -12.09 3.07
C TYR A 6 -9.20 -11.38 3.43
N ASN A 7 -9.14 -10.17 4.01
CA ASN A 7 -10.35 -9.44 4.37
C ASN A 7 -10.16 -7.93 4.16
N LEU A 8 -11.16 -7.25 3.64
CA LEU A 8 -11.16 -5.80 3.47
C LEU A 8 -11.46 -5.04 4.78
N CYS A 9 -11.97 -5.74 5.79
CA CYS A 9 -12.24 -5.16 7.10
C CYS A 9 -11.04 -5.31 8.02
N LEU A 10 -10.35 -4.20 8.32
CA LEU A 10 -9.19 -4.18 9.20
C LEU A 10 -9.51 -4.51 10.67
N ASN A 11 -10.77 -4.34 11.08
CA ASN A 11 -11.22 -4.71 12.43
C ASN A 11 -11.48 -6.22 12.58
N PHE A 12 -11.35 -6.98 11.51
CA PHE A 12 -11.49 -8.43 11.57
C PHE A 12 -10.25 -9.02 12.26
N CYS A 13 -10.48 -9.87 13.28
CA CYS A 13 -9.41 -10.56 13.99
C CYS A 13 -8.45 -11.25 13.01
N HIS A 14 -7.17 -10.98 13.15
CA HIS A 14 -6.11 -11.62 12.36
C HIS A 14 -6.21 -11.44 10.84
N ASN A 15 -6.60 -10.24 10.38
CA ASN A 15 -6.47 -9.93 8.96
C ASN A 15 -4.99 -9.80 8.60
N VAL A 16 -4.56 -10.54 7.58
CA VAL A 16 -3.17 -10.56 7.11
C VAL A 16 -3.11 -10.45 5.59
N ALA A 17 -1.99 -9.99 5.08
CA ALA A 17 -1.72 -9.98 3.65
C ALA A 17 -1.35 -11.39 3.17
N TRP A 18 -1.89 -11.80 2.01
CA TRP A 18 -1.45 -12.99 1.30
C TRP A 18 -0.54 -12.66 0.11
N GLN A 19 -0.50 -11.39 -0.33
CA GLN A 19 0.50 -10.87 -1.25
C GLN A 19 1.03 -9.55 -0.69
N ILE A 20 2.33 -9.38 -0.73
CA ILE A 20 3.02 -8.12 -0.42
C ILE A 20 4.02 -7.87 -1.54
N SER A 21 3.83 -6.76 -2.23
CA SER A 21 4.72 -6.31 -3.29
C SER A 21 5.42 -5.02 -2.91
N MET A 22 6.67 -4.91 -3.30
CA MET A 22 7.50 -3.75 -3.02
C MET A 22 8.35 -3.38 -4.25
N ILE A 23 8.45 -2.09 -4.51
CA ILE A 23 9.36 -1.52 -5.50
C ILE A 23 10.34 -0.61 -4.77
N SER A 24 11.64 -0.84 -4.95
CA SER A 24 12.67 0.11 -4.56
C SER A 24 12.86 1.13 -5.68
N THR A 25 12.93 2.41 -5.33
CA THR A 25 13.03 3.53 -6.26
C THR A 25 13.94 4.62 -5.71
N ASP A 26 14.51 5.45 -6.59
CA ASP A 26 15.16 6.71 -6.22
C ASP A 26 14.18 7.89 -6.14
N GLY A 27 12.90 7.59 -6.04
CA GLY A 27 11.81 8.59 -6.10
C GLY A 27 11.32 8.87 -7.52
N THR A 28 11.94 8.29 -8.55
CA THR A 28 11.54 8.46 -9.96
C THR A 28 11.53 7.14 -10.71
N TYR A 29 12.63 6.38 -10.65
CA TYR A 29 12.83 5.15 -11.42
C TYR A 29 12.87 3.92 -10.52
N LYS A 30 12.22 2.86 -11.00
CA LYS A 30 12.31 1.54 -10.37
C LYS A 30 13.75 1.04 -10.42
N LYS A 31 14.30 0.61 -9.28
CA LYS A 31 15.64 0.02 -9.13
C LYS A 31 15.59 -1.48 -8.91
N ASP A 32 14.67 -1.93 -8.07
CA ASP A 32 14.48 -3.35 -7.74
C ASP A 32 13.02 -3.58 -7.34
N GLU A 33 12.59 -4.84 -7.36
CA GLU A 33 11.24 -5.21 -6.95
C GLU A 33 11.23 -6.54 -6.22
N ARG A 34 10.22 -6.71 -5.38
CA ARG A 34 9.90 -7.96 -4.70
C ARG A 34 8.40 -8.16 -4.73
N ASP A 35 8.00 -9.38 -5.05
CA ASP A 35 6.61 -9.81 -5.02
C ASP A 35 6.53 -11.12 -4.24
N PHE A 36 5.86 -11.09 -3.10
CA PHE A 36 5.76 -12.22 -2.19
C PHE A 36 4.31 -12.67 -2.07
N TYR A 37 4.06 -13.92 -2.44
CA TYR A 37 2.87 -14.66 -2.05
C TYR A 37 3.18 -15.36 -0.71
N ILE A 38 2.30 -15.17 0.28
CA ILE A 38 2.54 -15.62 1.65
C ILE A 38 1.55 -16.73 1.97
N LYS A 39 2.09 -17.89 2.25
CA LYS A 39 1.34 -19.06 2.69
C LYS A 39 1.35 -19.12 4.21
N TRP A 40 0.22 -18.79 4.82
CA TRP A 40 0.05 -18.87 6.25
C TRP A 40 -0.33 -20.29 6.69
N ASP A 41 0.23 -20.75 7.81
CA ASP A 41 -0.07 -22.09 8.36
C ASP A 41 -1.51 -22.18 8.90
N THR A 42 -2.07 -21.06 9.34
CA THR A 42 -3.46 -20.98 9.78
C THR A 42 -4.35 -20.71 8.57
N PRO A 43 -5.42 -21.49 8.37
CA PRO A 43 -6.35 -21.27 7.28
C PRO A 43 -7.16 -19.98 7.55
N PHE A 44 -6.73 -18.88 6.96
CA PHE A 44 -7.51 -17.65 6.97
C PHE A 44 -8.69 -17.78 6.00
N LYS A 45 -9.88 -17.49 6.51
CA LYS A 45 -11.06 -17.45 5.66
C LYS A 45 -11.06 -16.16 4.85
N ILE A 46 -10.89 -16.29 3.54
CA ILE A 46 -11.04 -15.14 2.65
C ILE A 46 -12.51 -14.69 2.58
N SER A 47 -12.77 -13.40 2.67
CA SER A 47 -14.10 -12.86 2.44
C SER A 47 -14.45 -12.89 0.95
N ASP A 48 -15.76 -13.03 0.64
CA ASP A 48 -16.22 -13.06 -0.76
C ASP A 48 -15.84 -11.78 -1.52
N ASP A 49 -15.90 -10.63 -0.85
CA ASP A 49 -15.48 -9.35 -1.42
C ASP A 49 -13.97 -9.30 -1.68
N ALA A 50 -13.14 -9.74 -0.74
CA ALA A 50 -11.70 -9.82 -0.96
C ALA A 50 -11.37 -10.77 -2.11
N LYS A 51 -11.96 -11.96 -2.14
CA LYS A 51 -11.75 -12.94 -3.22
C LYS A 51 -12.13 -12.39 -4.60
N ARG A 52 -13.25 -11.67 -4.68
CA ARG A 52 -13.71 -11.05 -5.91
C ARG A 52 -12.79 -9.93 -6.39
N ILE A 53 -12.33 -9.09 -5.47
CA ILE A 53 -11.50 -7.91 -5.79
C ILE A 53 -10.07 -8.33 -6.11
N THR A 54 -9.44 -9.12 -5.24
CA THR A 54 -8.02 -9.48 -5.33
C THR A 54 -7.76 -10.68 -6.25
N ARG A 55 -8.82 -11.32 -6.76
CA ARG A 55 -8.73 -12.53 -7.59
C ARG A 55 -7.93 -13.67 -6.92
N TYR A 56 -7.98 -13.74 -5.60
CA TYR A 56 -7.27 -14.76 -4.81
C TYR A 56 -7.45 -16.16 -5.38
N ASN A 57 -6.35 -16.84 -5.57
CA ASN A 57 -6.30 -18.22 -6.03
C ASN A 57 -5.52 -19.06 -5.01
N GLU A 58 -6.25 -19.85 -4.23
CA GLU A 58 -5.70 -20.68 -3.17
C GLU A 58 -4.68 -21.70 -3.69
N SER A 59 -4.97 -22.36 -4.79
CA SER A 59 -4.06 -23.35 -5.39
C SER A 59 -2.74 -22.70 -5.84
N PHE A 60 -2.82 -21.47 -6.36
CA PHE A 60 -1.64 -20.72 -6.77
C PHE A 60 -0.81 -20.31 -5.54
N VAL A 61 -1.43 -19.76 -4.49
CA VAL A 61 -0.74 -19.36 -3.26
C VAL A 61 -0.15 -20.58 -2.55
N ASN A 62 -0.87 -21.70 -2.48
CA ASN A 62 -0.36 -22.93 -1.87
C ASN A 62 0.86 -23.49 -2.61
N LYS A 63 0.93 -23.34 -3.95
CA LYS A 63 2.03 -23.82 -4.77
C LYS A 63 3.24 -22.90 -4.77
N ASN A 64 3.03 -21.58 -4.80
CA ASN A 64 4.08 -20.58 -5.05
C ASN A 64 4.37 -19.71 -3.81
N GLY A 65 3.51 -19.75 -2.80
CA GLY A 65 3.67 -18.98 -1.58
C GLY A 65 4.82 -19.48 -0.71
N LYS A 66 5.46 -18.53 -0.05
CA LYS A 66 6.52 -18.78 0.93
C LYS A 66 5.95 -18.66 2.34
N GLU A 67 6.60 -19.30 3.30
CA GLU A 67 6.21 -19.17 4.70
C GLU A 67 6.52 -17.73 5.21
N PRO A 68 5.70 -17.19 6.12
CA PRO A 68 5.90 -15.85 6.66
C PRO A 68 7.32 -15.64 7.24
N LYS A 69 7.88 -16.64 7.91
CA LYS A 69 9.22 -16.57 8.51
C LYS A 69 10.33 -16.39 7.48
N ASP A 70 10.12 -16.84 6.23
CA ASP A 70 11.13 -16.74 5.16
C ASP A 70 11.07 -15.37 4.46
N VAL A 71 9.89 -14.76 4.42
CA VAL A 71 9.69 -13.48 3.73
C VAL A 71 9.82 -12.28 4.65
N PHE A 72 9.43 -12.40 5.91
CA PHE A 72 9.44 -11.30 6.88
C PHE A 72 10.80 -10.61 7.02
N PRO A 73 11.95 -11.34 7.17
CA PRO A 73 13.25 -10.68 7.27
C PRO A 73 13.60 -9.82 6.06
N ILE A 74 13.14 -10.22 4.86
CA ILE A 74 13.37 -9.46 3.62
C ILE A 74 12.49 -8.22 3.61
N ILE A 75 11.19 -8.36 3.92
CA ILE A 75 10.23 -7.26 4.01
C ILE A 75 10.72 -6.24 5.05
N LYS A 76 11.07 -6.71 6.25
CA LYS A 76 11.58 -5.87 7.34
C LYS A 76 12.81 -5.09 6.89
N LYS A 77 13.80 -5.75 6.29
CA LYS A 77 15.03 -5.11 5.79
C LYS A 77 14.73 -4.00 4.80
N TRP A 78 13.75 -4.19 3.91
CA TRP A 78 13.39 -3.18 2.91
C TRP A 78 12.68 -1.99 3.55
N LEU A 79 11.71 -2.24 4.43
CA LEU A 79 10.94 -1.17 5.08
C LEU A 79 11.79 -0.38 6.09
N ASP A 80 12.59 -1.07 6.91
CA ASP A 80 13.45 -0.42 7.88
C ASP A 80 14.55 0.42 7.20
N GLY A 81 15.07 -0.06 6.07
CA GLY A 81 16.13 0.59 5.31
C GLY A 81 15.66 1.70 4.36
N ALA A 82 14.36 1.88 4.16
CA ALA A 82 13.83 2.94 3.32
C ALA A 82 13.83 4.29 4.05
N ASP A 83 14.16 5.37 3.33
CA ASP A 83 14.00 6.74 3.83
C ASP A 83 12.50 7.09 3.90
N TYR A 84 11.75 6.72 2.84
CA TYR A 84 10.30 6.88 2.73
C TYR A 84 9.63 5.60 2.24
N ILE A 85 8.39 5.40 2.66
CA ILE A 85 7.55 4.26 2.26
C ILE A 85 6.30 4.81 1.60
N VAL A 86 6.21 4.65 0.28
CA VAL A 86 5.11 5.19 -0.53
C VAL A 86 4.10 4.09 -0.82
N GLY A 87 2.81 4.40 -0.65
CA GLY A 87 1.70 3.53 -1.02
C GLY A 87 0.46 4.33 -1.39
N HIS A 88 -0.57 3.66 -1.92
CA HIS A 88 -1.86 4.29 -2.21
C HIS A 88 -2.90 3.88 -1.19
N ASN A 89 -3.35 4.79 -0.36
CA ASN A 89 -4.17 4.52 0.84
C ASN A 89 -3.42 3.71 1.91
N ILE A 90 -2.11 3.78 1.93
CA ILE A 90 -1.26 3.01 2.84
C ILE A 90 -1.57 3.32 4.31
N ILE A 91 -1.85 4.59 4.65
CA ILE A 91 -2.21 5.01 6.01
C ILE A 91 -3.58 4.47 6.41
N GLY A 92 -4.48 4.32 5.45
CA GLY A 92 -5.82 3.78 5.68
C GLY A 92 -5.90 2.26 5.66
N PHE A 93 -4.88 1.56 5.12
CA PHE A 93 -4.99 0.13 4.89
C PHE A 93 -3.68 -0.65 5.11
N ASP A 94 -2.68 -0.56 4.22
CA ASP A 94 -1.53 -1.48 4.19
C ASP A 94 -0.70 -1.46 5.46
N ILE A 95 -0.52 -0.30 6.09
CA ILE A 95 0.24 -0.19 7.33
C ILE A 95 -0.33 -1.07 8.46
N TYR A 96 -1.65 -1.32 8.46
CA TYR A 96 -2.27 -2.21 9.45
C TYR A 96 -1.93 -3.67 9.20
N LEU A 97 -1.80 -4.10 7.94
CA LEU A 97 -1.37 -5.45 7.59
C LEU A 97 0.11 -5.66 7.92
N ILE A 98 0.94 -4.66 7.63
CA ILE A 98 2.36 -4.65 8.01
C ILE A 98 2.53 -4.67 9.53
N LYS A 99 1.76 -3.87 10.26
CA LYS A 99 1.71 -3.88 11.73
C LYS A 99 1.42 -5.28 12.27
N GLU A 100 0.40 -5.97 11.74
CA GLU A 100 0.07 -7.32 12.21
C GLU A 100 1.20 -8.31 11.91
N MET A 101 1.85 -8.20 10.75
CA MET A 101 3.02 -9.02 10.43
C MET A 101 4.18 -8.75 11.40
N TYR A 102 4.55 -7.48 11.66
CA TYR A 102 5.59 -7.13 12.63
C TYR A 102 5.29 -7.68 14.01
N LYS A 103 4.06 -7.53 14.51
CA LYS A 103 3.64 -8.07 15.81
C LYS A 103 3.76 -9.59 15.91
N MET A 104 3.44 -10.33 14.85
CA MET A 104 3.56 -11.79 14.81
C MET A 104 5.00 -12.26 15.00
N PHE A 105 5.97 -11.43 14.59
CA PHE A 105 7.39 -11.69 14.77
C PHE A 105 8.02 -10.98 15.98
N GLY A 106 7.20 -10.35 16.84
CA GLY A 106 7.67 -9.67 18.04
C GLY A 106 8.42 -8.36 17.78
N GLU A 107 8.23 -7.75 16.62
CA GLU A 107 8.92 -6.54 16.19
C GLU A 107 8.04 -5.29 16.32
N ASP A 108 8.66 -4.13 16.54
CA ASP A 108 7.97 -2.84 16.55
C ASP A 108 7.95 -2.23 15.15
N TYR A 109 6.78 -1.78 14.72
CA TYR A 109 6.55 -1.14 13.41
C TYR A 109 6.44 0.39 13.50
N LYS A 110 6.39 0.97 14.71
CA LYS A 110 6.06 2.40 14.91
C LYS A 110 7.03 3.34 14.21
N HIS A 111 8.30 2.93 14.10
CA HIS A 111 9.34 3.68 13.40
C HIS A 111 9.09 3.80 11.89
N LEU A 112 8.19 2.99 11.31
CA LEU A 112 7.81 3.08 9.91
C LEU A 112 6.81 4.23 9.67
N VAL A 113 5.98 4.56 10.68
CA VAL A 113 4.88 5.53 10.53
C VAL A 113 5.34 6.91 10.05
N PRO A 114 6.40 7.52 10.58
CA PRO A 114 6.90 8.81 10.10
C PRO A 114 7.45 8.80 8.67
N LYS A 115 7.74 7.60 8.12
CA LYS A 115 8.26 7.42 6.77
C LYS A 115 7.16 7.28 5.70
N LEU A 116 5.89 7.15 6.12
CA LEU A 116 4.78 6.88 5.20
C LEU A 116 4.45 8.09 4.35
N ILE A 117 4.29 7.86 3.06
CA ILE A 117 3.75 8.80 2.08
C ILE A 117 2.56 8.15 1.39
N ASP A 118 1.38 8.72 1.56
CA ASP A 118 0.13 8.21 0.99
C ASP A 118 -0.28 9.02 -0.22
N THR A 119 -0.13 8.46 -1.42
CA THR A 119 -0.48 9.12 -2.68
C THR A 119 -1.97 9.45 -2.78
N ASN A 120 -2.85 8.66 -2.13
CA ASN A 120 -4.28 8.99 -2.06
C ASN A 120 -4.50 10.25 -1.20
N CYS A 121 -3.84 10.36 -0.05
CA CYS A 121 -3.95 11.54 0.81
C CYS A 121 -3.47 12.80 0.08
N ILE A 122 -2.32 12.74 -0.60
CA ILE A 122 -1.80 13.88 -1.37
C ILE A 122 -2.80 14.31 -2.46
N ALA A 123 -3.25 13.37 -3.29
CA ALA A 123 -4.22 13.66 -4.36
C ALA A 123 -5.53 14.23 -3.80
N ARG A 124 -6.01 13.72 -2.67
CA ARG A 124 -7.22 14.23 -2.00
C ARG A 124 -7.01 15.62 -1.45
N GLY A 125 -5.88 15.88 -0.79
CA GLY A 125 -5.54 17.19 -0.26
C GLY A 125 -5.57 18.25 -1.36
N ILE A 126 -4.94 17.98 -2.51
CA ILE A 126 -4.96 18.85 -3.69
C ILE A 126 -6.40 19.09 -4.17
N LYS A 127 -7.17 18.01 -4.40
CA LYS A 127 -8.56 18.09 -4.93
C LYS A 127 -9.55 18.74 -3.96
N MET A 128 -9.28 18.69 -2.68
CA MET A 128 -10.09 19.34 -1.66
C MET A 128 -9.67 20.79 -1.37
N GLU A 129 -8.58 21.26 -2.00
CA GLU A 129 -7.97 22.56 -1.71
C GLU A 129 -7.52 22.68 -0.25
N ILE A 130 -6.98 21.57 0.28
CA ILE A 130 -6.37 21.47 1.61
C ILE A 130 -4.93 20.99 1.40
N PRO A 131 -4.03 21.82 0.84
CA PRO A 131 -2.65 21.42 0.61
C PRO A 131 -1.91 21.22 1.94
N TYR A 132 -0.85 20.43 1.89
CA TYR A 132 0.13 20.34 2.96
C TYR A 132 0.81 21.69 3.16
N LYS A 133 1.06 22.05 4.41
CA LYS A 133 1.81 23.23 4.79
C LYS A 133 3.09 22.82 5.50
N PRO A 134 4.24 23.41 5.15
CA PRO A 134 5.54 23.01 5.74
C PRO A 134 5.60 23.14 7.28
N GLU A 135 4.72 23.96 7.90
CA GLU A 135 4.67 24.15 9.34
C GLU A 135 3.93 23.05 10.10
N GLU A 136 3.15 22.20 9.39
CA GLU A 136 2.42 21.10 10.03
C GLU A 136 3.19 19.77 9.93
N ASP A 137 2.97 18.88 10.91
CA ASP A 137 3.51 17.52 10.82
C ASP A 137 2.88 16.77 9.65
N PHE A 138 3.71 16.20 8.79
CA PHE A 138 3.24 15.54 7.56
C PHE A 138 2.39 14.29 7.86
N THR A 139 2.72 13.57 8.92
CA THR A 139 1.94 12.40 9.34
C THR A 139 0.55 12.82 9.82
N GLU A 140 0.46 13.87 10.64
CA GLU A 140 -0.81 14.42 11.11
C GLU A 140 -1.66 14.97 9.96
N TYR A 141 -1.02 15.67 9.01
CA TYR A 141 -1.69 16.10 7.78
C TYR A 141 -2.34 14.93 7.06
N GLN A 142 -1.60 13.86 6.80
CA GLN A 142 -2.12 12.69 6.10
C GLN A 142 -3.27 12.03 6.87
N TYR A 143 -3.16 11.85 8.19
CA TYR A 143 -4.26 11.34 9.01
C TYR A 143 -5.50 12.23 8.97
N ARG A 144 -5.33 13.53 8.93
CA ARG A 144 -6.44 14.49 8.77
C ARG A 144 -7.13 14.32 7.41
N ILE A 145 -6.34 14.21 6.33
CA ILE A 145 -6.88 14.04 4.98
C ILE A 145 -7.60 12.70 4.79
N VAL A 146 -7.05 11.59 5.29
CA VAL A 146 -7.70 10.27 5.15
C VAL A 146 -9.06 10.23 5.84
N ASN A 147 -9.23 10.97 6.93
CA ASN A 147 -10.48 11.07 7.67
C ASN A 147 -11.44 12.16 7.16
N THR A 148 -10.98 13.04 6.26
CA THR A 148 -11.81 14.09 5.68
C THR A 148 -12.58 13.54 4.48
N ARG A 149 -13.91 13.71 4.46
CA ARG A 149 -14.76 13.27 3.34
C ARG A 149 -15.34 14.49 2.61
N ARG A 150 -15.18 14.51 1.29
CA ARG A 150 -15.79 15.51 0.41
C ARG A 150 -16.47 14.79 -0.76
N LYS A 151 -17.75 15.03 -0.96
CA LYS A 151 -18.52 14.44 -2.07
C LYS A 151 -17.92 14.86 -3.42
N GLY A 152 -17.82 13.92 -4.34
CA GLY A 152 -17.31 14.17 -5.71
C GLY A 152 -15.79 14.04 -5.88
N VAL A 153 -15.02 13.96 -4.81
CA VAL A 153 -13.55 13.73 -4.91
C VAL A 153 -13.27 12.28 -5.29
N ARG A 154 -12.70 12.09 -6.47
CA ARG A 154 -12.27 10.78 -6.98
C ARG A 154 -10.75 10.69 -6.88
N SER A 155 -10.25 9.81 -6.03
CA SER A 155 -8.81 9.66 -5.75
C SER A 155 -8.34 8.20 -5.71
N SER A 156 -9.15 7.25 -6.19
CA SER A 156 -8.68 5.87 -6.36
C SER A 156 -7.52 5.83 -7.35
N LEU A 157 -6.64 4.85 -7.23
CA LEU A 157 -5.48 4.68 -8.08
C LEU A 157 -5.86 4.67 -9.58
N THR A 158 -6.92 3.92 -9.92
CA THR A 158 -7.50 3.92 -11.29
C THR A 158 -7.96 5.30 -11.75
N ALA A 159 -8.64 6.06 -10.87
CA ALA A 159 -9.13 7.39 -11.22
C ALA A 159 -7.99 8.36 -11.49
N LEU A 160 -6.95 8.33 -10.65
CA LEU A 160 -5.76 9.16 -10.82
C LEU A 160 -4.97 8.78 -12.07
N GLY A 161 -4.79 7.47 -12.31
CA GLY A 161 -4.09 7.01 -13.50
C GLY A 161 -4.75 7.49 -14.80
N LYS A 162 -6.08 7.41 -14.89
CA LYS A 162 -6.85 7.90 -16.04
C LYS A 162 -6.81 9.43 -16.14
N GLU A 163 -6.94 10.14 -15.04
CA GLU A 163 -6.88 11.60 -15.00
C GLU A 163 -5.52 12.15 -15.46
N PHE A 164 -4.43 11.47 -15.05
CA PHE A 164 -3.09 11.85 -15.47
C PHE A 164 -2.68 11.30 -16.84
N ASN A 165 -3.60 10.65 -17.56
CA ASN A 165 -3.36 9.99 -18.85
C ASN A 165 -2.17 9.02 -18.80
N ILE A 166 -2.09 8.23 -17.73
CA ILE A 166 -1.03 7.25 -17.57
C ILE A 166 -1.35 6.01 -18.42
N ASP A 167 -0.42 5.65 -19.31
CA ASP A 167 -0.48 4.40 -20.05
C ASP A 167 -0.20 3.23 -19.10
N HIS A 168 -1.22 2.37 -18.91
CA HIS A 168 -1.17 1.23 -17.99
C HIS A 168 -2.24 0.21 -18.34
N ASP A 169 -1.99 -1.06 -18.04
CA ASP A 169 -2.96 -2.15 -18.22
C ASP A 169 -3.95 -2.18 -17.05
N TYR A 170 -5.00 -1.38 -17.13
CA TYR A 170 -6.02 -1.24 -16.08
C TYR A 170 -6.83 -2.52 -15.82
N ASP A 171 -6.83 -3.48 -16.74
CA ASP A 171 -7.55 -4.75 -16.58
C ASP A 171 -6.80 -5.73 -15.66
N LYS A 172 -5.51 -5.48 -15.44
CA LYS A 172 -4.66 -6.27 -14.53
C LYS A 172 -4.57 -5.71 -13.11
N LEU A 173 -5.24 -4.60 -12.81
CA LEU A 173 -5.30 -4.06 -11.45
C LEU A 173 -5.89 -5.07 -10.46
N HIS A 174 -5.67 -4.85 -9.17
CA HIS A 174 -5.87 -5.79 -8.07
C HIS A 174 -4.89 -6.98 -8.13
N ASN A 175 -3.69 -6.66 -8.59
CA ASN A 175 -2.49 -7.43 -8.37
C ASN A 175 -1.45 -6.45 -7.83
N ALA A 176 -0.96 -6.68 -6.63
CA ALA A 176 -0.16 -5.70 -5.88
C ALA A 176 1.05 -5.15 -6.66
N ILE A 177 1.76 -5.97 -7.45
CA ILE A 177 2.89 -5.46 -8.25
C ILE A 177 2.43 -4.56 -9.39
N VAL A 178 1.30 -4.86 -10.03
CA VAL A 178 0.73 -4.06 -11.11
C VAL A 178 0.22 -2.73 -10.56
N ASP A 179 -0.43 -2.75 -9.39
CA ASP A 179 -0.91 -1.55 -8.70
C ASP A 179 0.26 -0.66 -8.28
N LEU A 180 1.38 -1.24 -7.83
CA LEU A 180 2.60 -0.50 -7.52
C LEU A 180 3.22 0.19 -8.73
N GLU A 181 3.24 -0.45 -9.88
CA GLU A 181 3.74 0.17 -11.12
C GLU A 181 2.90 1.38 -11.52
N LEU A 182 1.57 1.29 -11.37
CA LEU A 182 0.69 2.44 -11.56
C LEU A 182 0.93 3.51 -10.48
N ASN A 183 1.07 3.10 -9.22
CA ASN A 183 1.29 4.04 -8.12
C ASN A 183 2.62 4.80 -8.25
N LEU A 184 3.69 4.16 -8.72
CA LEU A 184 4.96 4.84 -9.01
C LEU A 184 4.79 5.92 -10.10
N LYS A 185 4.01 5.64 -11.13
CA LYS A 185 3.69 6.62 -12.19
C LYS A 185 2.82 7.77 -11.62
N VAL A 186 1.86 7.47 -10.78
CA VAL A 186 1.03 8.48 -10.08
C VAL A 186 1.89 9.31 -9.13
N TRP A 187 2.76 8.69 -8.34
CA TRP A 187 3.72 9.39 -7.49
C TRP A 187 4.57 10.40 -8.28
N ASN A 188 5.09 9.98 -9.43
CA ASN A 188 5.87 10.87 -10.30
C ASN A 188 5.10 12.11 -10.82
N LYS A 189 3.76 12.08 -10.77
CA LYS A 189 2.91 13.26 -11.05
C LYS A 189 2.63 14.10 -9.81
N LEU A 190 2.55 13.46 -8.64
CA LEU A 190 2.13 14.12 -7.40
C LEU A 190 3.30 14.70 -6.58
N LYS A 191 4.50 14.12 -6.67
CA LYS A 191 5.63 14.48 -5.79
C LYS A 191 6.02 15.96 -5.85
N TYR A 192 5.81 16.63 -6.98
CA TYR A 192 6.11 18.06 -7.14
C TYR A 192 5.05 18.98 -6.49
N ALA A 193 3.95 18.42 -6.03
CA ALA A 193 2.96 19.18 -5.25
C ALA A 193 3.29 19.22 -3.74
N LEU A 194 4.32 18.51 -3.34
CA LEU A 194 4.86 18.51 -1.99
C LEU A 194 6.20 19.22 -2.02
N GLU A 195 6.30 20.32 -1.30
CA GLU A 195 7.57 20.91 -0.91
C GLU A 195 8.06 20.15 0.35
N LEU A 196 8.61 18.94 0.14
CA LEU A 196 9.23 18.12 1.19
C LEU A 196 10.72 18.39 1.27
#